data_d608b41159720fbedad27dda644d3fb4
#
_entry.id   d608b41159720fbedad27dda644d3fb4
#
_cell.length_a   1.000
_cell.length_b   1.000
_cell.length_c   1.000
_cell.angle_alpha   90.00
_cell.angle_beta   90.00
_cell.angle_gamma   90.00
#
_symmetry.space_group_name_H-M   'P 1'
#
loop_
_entity.id
_entity.type
_entity.pdbx_description
1 polymer ?
#
loop_
_entity_poly.entity_id
_entity_poly.type
_entity_poly.pdbx_seq_one_letter_code
_entity_poly.pdbx_strand_id
1 'polypeptide(L)'
;EGGQTVKLRFAEMLNDASGTGDGREGTLYTQNLRSAKNTDVYILRGDAEGETWYPTLTYRGFRYVEISGIAEPLPTGAVTARVLYTEMEDTGSFDCSAVLINQLWSNTYWGQRGNFLSVPTDCPQRDERMGWSGDAQIFCGTAAYNMDVRQFFAQYVMALNDCQLDNGAYTDVAPGNQRAA
;
A
#
# COMPACT_ATOMS: atom_id res chain seq x y z
N GLU A 1 -13.56 -8.30 -26.31
CA GLU A 1 -13.32 -9.55 -27.07
C GLU A 1 -12.26 -10.38 -26.37
N GLY A 2 -12.35 -11.72 -26.50
CA GLY A 2 -11.32 -12.60 -25.98
C GLY A 2 -9.93 -12.31 -26.57
N GLY A 3 -8.89 -12.37 -25.71
CA GLY A 3 -7.52 -12.06 -26.10
C GLY A 3 -7.14 -10.58 -26.01
N GLN A 4 -8.10 -9.68 -25.80
CA GLN A 4 -7.80 -8.26 -25.60
C GLN A 4 -7.05 -8.05 -24.29
N THR A 5 -6.00 -7.24 -24.34
CA THR A 5 -5.17 -6.96 -23.16
C THR A 5 -5.60 -5.65 -22.51
N VAL A 6 -5.94 -5.72 -21.22
CA VAL A 6 -6.23 -4.58 -20.37
C VAL A 6 -5.05 -4.35 -19.44
N LYS A 7 -4.58 -3.10 -19.35
CA LYS A 7 -3.49 -2.72 -18.43
C LYS A 7 -4.02 -1.71 -17.42
N LEU A 8 -3.68 -1.95 -16.14
CA LEU A 8 -3.92 -1.04 -15.03
C LEU A 8 -2.57 -0.54 -14.52
N ARG A 9 -2.33 0.77 -14.58
CA ARG A 9 -1.13 1.41 -14.04
C ARG A 9 -1.51 2.24 -12.83
N PHE A 10 -0.68 2.20 -11.81
CA PHE A 10 -0.97 2.80 -10.51
C PHE A 10 0.08 3.86 -10.16
N ALA A 11 -0.35 4.97 -9.55
CA ALA A 11 0.54 6.00 -9.03
C ALA A 11 -0.11 6.78 -7.88
N GLU A 12 0.71 7.43 -7.06
CA GLU A 12 0.25 8.34 -6.00
C GLU A 12 0.12 9.77 -6.47
N MET A 13 0.82 10.14 -7.52
CA MET A 13 0.91 11.51 -8.02
C MET A 13 0.68 11.54 -9.53
N LEU A 14 0.32 12.72 -10.01
CA LEU A 14 0.32 13.06 -11.42
C LEU A 14 1.48 13.99 -11.74
N ASN A 15 1.96 13.93 -12.96
CA ASN A 15 2.89 14.90 -13.51
C ASN A 15 2.24 16.29 -13.53
N ASP A 16 2.95 17.30 -13.08
CA ASP A 16 2.54 18.68 -13.11
C ASP A 16 3.11 19.47 -14.32
N ALA A 17 2.81 20.74 -14.38
CA ALA A 17 3.27 21.61 -15.44
C ALA A 17 4.76 22.00 -15.38
N SER A 18 5.50 21.58 -14.33
CA SER A 18 6.92 21.96 -14.16
C SER A 18 7.85 21.36 -15.21
N GLY A 19 7.43 20.25 -15.83
CA GLY A 19 8.25 19.51 -16.80
C GLY A 19 9.41 18.73 -16.17
N THR A 20 9.47 18.63 -14.84
CA THR A 20 10.54 17.90 -14.13
C THR A 20 10.15 16.42 -13.87
N GLY A 21 8.92 16.02 -14.20
CA GLY A 21 8.42 14.67 -14.05
C GLY A 21 8.85 13.73 -15.17
N ASP A 22 8.23 12.55 -15.21
CA ASP A 22 8.49 11.46 -16.18
C ASP A 22 7.49 11.42 -17.35
N GLY A 23 6.61 12.43 -17.45
CA GLY A 23 5.59 12.49 -18.49
C GLY A 23 4.96 13.87 -18.63
N ARG A 24 3.90 13.95 -19.45
CA ARG A 24 3.11 15.17 -19.63
C ARG A 24 2.26 15.46 -18.40
N GLU A 25 1.94 16.73 -18.19
CA GLU A 25 0.99 17.15 -17.15
C GLU A 25 -0.29 16.30 -17.18
N GLY A 26 -0.74 15.90 -16.00
CA GLY A 26 -1.94 15.07 -15.80
C GLY A 26 -1.75 13.57 -16.07
N THR A 27 -0.60 13.12 -16.56
CA THR A 27 -0.27 11.69 -16.65
C THR A 27 0.27 11.16 -15.31
N LEU A 28 0.30 9.84 -15.15
CA LEU A 28 0.84 9.22 -13.93
C LEU A 28 2.32 9.56 -13.74
N TYR A 29 2.70 10.07 -12.56
CA TYR A 29 4.07 10.21 -12.15
C TYR A 29 4.54 8.95 -11.42
N THR A 30 5.60 8.33 -11.88
CA THR A 30 6.03 7.01 -11.41
C THR A 30 7.47 6.94 -10.89
N GLN A 31 8.27 7.99 -11.04
CA GLN A 31 9.66 8.01 -10.56
C GLN A 31 9.77 7.82 -9.04
N ASN A 32 8.80 8.32 -8.26
CA ASN A 32 8.75 8.14 -6.81
C ASN A 32 8.51 6.69 -6.38
N LEU A 33 8.09 5.82 -7.30
CA LEU A 33 7.90 4.40 -7.04
C LEU A 33 9.21 3.58 -7.16
N ARG A 34 10.30 4.23 -7.56
CA ARG A 34 11.62 3.63 -7.77
C ARG A 34 11.54 2.48 -8.81
N SER A 35 11.92 1.26 -8.44
CA SER A 35 11.88 0.07 -9.30
C SER A 35 10.60 -0.76 -9.15
N ALA A 36 9.64 -0.33 -8.33
CA ALA A 36 8.40 -1.07 -8.11
C ALA A 36 7.61 -1.25 -9.40
N LYS A 37 7.21 -2.47 -9.67
CA LYS A 37 6.31 -2.78 -10.79
C LYS A 37 4.91 -2.27 -10.45
N ASN A 38 4.47 -1.24 -11.14
CA ASN A 38 3.21 -0.54 -10.88
C ASN A 38 2.13 -0.86 -11.91
N THR A 39 2.27 -1.93 -12.67
CA THR A 39 1.36 -2.28 -13.76
C THR A 39 0.87 -3.71 -13.59
N ASP A 40 -0.45 -3.86 -13.64
CA ASP A 40 -1.10 -5.15 -13.74
C ASP A 40 -1.65 -5.32 -15.16
N VAL A 41 -1.64 -6.55 -15.64
CA VAL A 41 -2.09 -6.89 -17.00
C VAL A 41 -3.10 -8.01 -16.91
N TYR A 42 -4.25 -7.80 -17.51
CA TYR A 42 -5.28 -8.81 -17.65
C TYR A 42 -5.61 -9.06 -19.13
N ILE A 43 -5.67 -10.32 -19.52
CA ILE A 43 -6.09 -10.73 -20.86
C ILE A 43 -7.52 -11.25 -20.78
N LEU A 44 -8.43 -10.57 -21.44
CA LEU A 44 -9.86 -10.93 -21.43
C LEU A 44 -10.06 -12.34 -22.00
N ARG A 45 -10.90 -13.13 -21.35
CA ARG A 45 -11.31 -14.44 -21.83
C ARG A 45 -12.35 -14.36 -22.95
N GLY A 46 -13.11 -13.27 -22.99
CA GLY A 46 -14.21 -13.07 -23.93
C GLY A 46 -15.53 -13.63 -23.46
N ASP A 47 -15.75 -13.67 -22.17
CA ASP A 47 -16.98 -14.16 -21.57
C ASP A 47 -18.13 -13.19 -21.90
N ALA A 48 -19.19 -13.70 -22.52
CA ALA A 48 -20.35 -12.91 -22.93
C ALA A 48 -21.14 -12.35 -21.74
N GLU A 49 -21.12 -13.03 -20.60
CA GLU A 49 -21.78 -12.59 -19.36
C GLU A 49 -20.96 -11.54 -18.58
N GLY A 50 -19.78 -11.18 -19.08
CA GLY A 50 -18.84 -10.27 -18.44
C GLY A 50 -17.82 -10.98 -17.57
N GLU A 51 -16.78 -10.24 -17.21
CA GLU A 51 -15.65 -10.78 -16.46
C GLU A 51 -15.36 -9.89 -15.24
N THR A 52 -15.11 -10.54 -14.11
CA THR A 52 -14.55 -9.86 -12.93
C THR A 52 -13.15 -10.38 -12.68
N TRP A 53 -12.22 -9.47 -12.52
CA TRP A 53 -10.83 -9.80 -12.24
C TRP A 53 -10.25 -8.92 -11.14
N TYR A 54 -9.33 -9.47 -10.38
CA TYR A 54 -8.48 -8.76 -9.43
C TYR A 54 -7.12 -9.47 -9.33
N PRO A 55 -6.02 -8.73 -9.06
CA PRO A 55 -4.72 -9.34 -8.89
C PRO A 55 -4.70 -10.23 -7.64
N THR A 56 -3.98 -11.37 -7.71
CA THR A 56 -3.73 -12.27 -6.59
C THR A 56 -2.26 -12.19 -6.19
N LEU A 57 -1.97 -12.36 -4.90
CA LEU A 57 -0.60 -12.37 -4.33
C LEU A 57 0.18 -11.07 -4.57
N THR A 58 -0.52 -9.97 -4.83
CA THR A 58 0.06 -8.63 -4.97
C THR A 58 -0.95 -7.56 -4.57
N TYR A 59 -0.45 -6.39 -4.20
CA TYR A 59 -1.26 -5.21 -3.91
C TYR A 59 -0.53 -3.94 -4.35
N ARG A 60 -1.27 -2.84 -4.42
CA ARG A 60 -0.76 -1.54 -4.84
C ARG A 60 -1.17 -0.48 -3.84
N GLY A 61 -0.22 0.39 -3.45
CA GLY A 61 -0.54 1.67 -2.84
C GLY A 61 -0.72 2.69 -3.96
N PHE A 62 -1.85 3.37 -4.03
CA PHE A 62 -2.12 4.30 -5.12
C PHE A 62 -3.17 5.35 -4.76
N ARG A 63 -3.15 6.42 -5.49
CA ARG A 63 -4.21 7.44 -5.52
C ARG A 63 -4.88 7.51 -6.89
N TYR A 64 -4.14 7.18 -7.96
CA TYR A 64 -4.59 7.24 -9.34
C TYR A 64 -4.38 5.90 -10.03
N VAL A 65 -5.34 5.55 -10.89
CA VAL A 65 -5.28 4.35 -11.74
C VAL A 65 -5.52 4.79 -13.17
N GLU A 66 -4.60 4.45 -14.06
CA GLU A 66 -4.77 4.57 -15.49
C GLU A 66 -5.15 3.20 -16.06
N ILE A 67 -6.22 3.15 -16.82
CA ILE A 67 -6.69 1.93 -17.47
C ILE A 67 -6.59 2.12 -18.99
N SER A 68 -5.95 1.17 -19.66
CA SER A 68 -5.75 1.17 -21.10
C SER A 68 -6.05 -0.19 -21.71
N GLY A 69 -6.21 -0.21 -23.04
CA GLY A 69 -6.60 -1.43 -23.76
C GLY A 69 -8.10 -1.66 -23.83
N ILE A 70 -8.90 -0.68 -23.45
CA ILE A 70 -10.38 -0.68 -23.59
C ILE A 70 -10.75 0.46 -24.52
N ALA A 71 -11.59 0.19 -25.50
CA ALA A 71 -11.93 1.15 -26.54
C ALA A 71 -12.93 2.23 -26.10
N GLU A 72 -13.74 1.92 -25.08
CA GLU A 72 -14.81 2.81 -24.60
C GLU A 72 -14.61 3.16 -23.12
N PRO A 73 -15.12 4.31 -22.66
CA PRO A 73 -15.12 4.66 -21.25
C PRO A 73 -15.80 3.58 -20.41
N LEU A 74 -15.15 3.22 -19.31
CA LEU A 74 -15.73 2.26 -18.38
C LEU A 74 -16.99 2.84 -17.71
N PRO A 75 -18.03 2.04 -17.53
CA PRO A 75 -19.19 2.46 -16.77
C PRO A 75 -18.83 2.72 -15.30
N THR A 76 -19.56 3.59 -14.64
CA THR A 76 -19.43 3.83 -13.21
C THR A 76 -19.61 2.52 -12.44
N GLY A 77 -18.65 2.21 -11.56
CA GLY A 77 -18.66 0.97 -10.78
C GLY A 77 -17.93 -0.21 -11.43
N ALA A 78 -17.42 -0.08 -12.66
CA ALA A 78 -16.62 -1.12 -13.29
C ALA A 78 -15.28 -1.34 -12.59
N VAL A 79 -14.80 -0.35 -11.84
CA VAL A 79 -13.56 -0.43 -11.04
C VAL A 79 -13.88 -0.20 -9.57
N THR A 80 -13.45 -1.13 -8.73
CA THR A 80 -13.62 -1.03 -7.27
C THR A 80 -12.25 -1.17 -6.60
N ALA A 81 -11.85 -0.19 -5.81
CA ALA A 81 -10.70 -0.30 -4.93
C ALA A 81 -11.08 -1.10 -3.69
N ARG A 82 -10.25 -2.07 -3.32
CA ARG A 82 -10.37 -2.86 -2.08
C ARG A 82 -9.22 -2.52 -1.15
N VAL A 83 -9.54 -2.19 0.09
CA VAL A 83 -8.53 -1.97 1.13
C VAL A 83 -8.07 -3.33 1.64
N LEU A 84 -6.76 -3.55 1.63
CA LEU A 84 -6.11 -4.74 2.19
C LEU A 84 -5.31 -4.33 3.42
N TYR A 85 -5.55 -5.01 4.54
CA TYR A 85 -4.83 -4.80 5.79
C TYR A 85 -4.99 -6.02 6.70
N THR A 86 -4.13 -6.16 7.70
CA THR A 86 -4.35 -7.13 8.76
C THR A 86 -5.52 -6.64 9.61
N GLU A 87 -6.58 -7.44 9.72
CA GLU A 87 -7.77 -7.08 10.48
C GLU A 87 -7.43 -6.94 11.97
N MET A 88 -7.79 -5.79 12.53
CA MET A 88 -7.64 -5.44 13.93
C MET A 88 -8.87 -4.66 14.37
N GLU A 89 -9.31 -4.87 15.60
CA GLU A 89 -10.44 -4.14 16.17
C GLU A 89 -10.07 -2.66 16.38
N ASP A 90 -10.96 -1.75 15.97
CA ASP A 90 -10.80 -0.33 16.25
C ASP A 90 -11.06 -0.06 17.72
N THR A 91 -10.08 0.45 18.45
CA THR A 91 -10.15 0.72 19.90
C THR A 91 -10.18 2.19 20.25
N GLY A 92 -9.89 3.06 19.29
CA GLY A 92 -9.86 4.51 19.49
C GLY A 92 -10.63 5.27 18.45
N SER A 93 -11.14 6.42 18.86
CA SER A 93 -11.72 7.42 17.97
C SER A 93 -11.34 8.81 18.47
N PHE A 94 -11.24 9.75 17.55
CA PHE A 94 -10.93 11.13 17.87
C PHE A 94 -11.78 12.09 17.02
N ASP A 95 -12.37 13.07 17.68
CA ASP A 95 -13.06 14.18 17.06
C ASP A 95 -12.90 15.46 17.88
N CYS A 96 -12.71 16.59 17.21
CA CYS A 96 -12.64 17.90 17.84
C CYS A 96 -13.18 19.00 16.91
N SER A 97 -13.29 20.22 17.41
CA SER A 97 -13.79 21.37 16.61
C SER A 97 -12.83 21.83 15.50
N ALA A 98 -11.58 21.38 15.49
CA ALA A 98 -10.57 21.76 14.50
C ALA A 98 -10.53 20.76 13.32
N VAL A 99 -11.07 21.15 12.18
CA VAL A 99 -11.17 20.29 10.98
C VAL A 99 -9.84 19.70 10.55
N LEU A 100 -8.76 20.50 10.59
CA LEU A 100 -7.42 20.03 10.21
C LEU A 100 -6.86 18.95 11.15
N ILE A 101 -7.21 19.01 12.43
CA ILE A 101 -6.78 17.99 13.40
C ILE A 101 -7.55 16.68 13.17
N ASN A 102 -8.85 16.76 12.89
CA ASN A 102 -9.64 15.58 12.52
C ASN A 102 -9.11 14.95 11.21
N GLN A 103 -8.72 15.78 10.25
CA GLN A 103 -8.10 15.30 9.01
C GLN A 103 -6.75 14.62 9.27
N LEU A 104 -5.92 15.19 10.16
CA LEU A 104 -4.65 14.59 10.54
C LEU A 104 -4.86 13.20 11.17
N TRP A 105 -5.82 13.08 12.11
CA TRP A 105 -6.15 11.79 12.71
C TRP A 105 -6.61 10.78 11.65
N SER A 106 -7.51 11.18 10.76
CA SER A 106 -7.99 10.34 9.67
C SER A 106 -6.85 9.86 8.76
N ASN A 107 -5.93 10.76 8.40
CA ASN A 107 -4.77 10.42 7.57
C ASN A 107 -3.85 9.40 8.29
N THR A 108 -3.63 9.59 9.59
CA THR A 108 -2.82 8.67 10.42
C THR A 108 -3.46 7.28 10.51
N TYR A 109 -4.77 7.24 10.73
CA TYR A 109 -5.53 5.99 10.80
C TYR A 109 -5.50 5.21 9.47
N TRP A 110 -5.73 5.89 8.35
CA TRP A 110 -5.66 5.28 7.03
C TRP A 110 -4.23 4.92 6.60
N GLY A 111 -3.24 5.70 7.04
CA GLY A 111 -1.83 5.37 6.89
C GLY A 111 -1.48 4.07 7.61
N GLN A 112 -1.96 3.88 8.84
CA GLN A 112 -1.82 2.63 9.58
C GLN A 112 -2.45 1.46 8.82
N ARG A 113 -3.69 1.58 8.36
CA ARG A 113 -4.35 0.53 7.56
C ARG A 113 -3.60 0.19 6.29
N GLY A 114 -3.08 1.19 5.59
CA GLY A 114 -2.34 0.97 4.34
C GLY A 114 -0.98 0.29 4.52
N ASN A 115 -0.40 0.35 5.72
CA ASN A 115 0.93 -0.17 6.02
C ASN A 115 0.93 -1.42 6.92
N PHE A 116 -0.14 -1.68 7.66
CA PHE A 116 -0.22 -2.84 8.54
C PHE A 116 -0.81 -4.05 7.81
N LEU A 117 0.03 -4.69 6.99
CA LEU A 117 -0.30 -5.90 6.24
C LEU A 117 0.73 -6.98 6.55
N SER A 118 0.39 -7.90 7.45
CA SER A 118 1.24 -8.95 8.03
C SER A 118 2.36 -8.43 8.92
N VAL A 119 3.05 -7.37 8.51
CA VAL A 119 4.10 -6.67 9.28
C VAL A 119 3.88 -5.16 9.14
N PRO A 120 4.43 -4.33 10.06
CA PRO A 120 4.36 -2.88 9.94
C PRO A 120 5.32 -2.40 8.85
N THR A 121 4.81 -2.26 7.61
CA THR A 121 5.61 -1.81 6.48
C THR A 121 5.82 -0.30 6.51
N ASP A 122 6.94 0.16 5.98
CA ASP A 122 7.30 1.57 5.85
C ASP A 122 6.49 2.28 4.76
N CYS A 123 6.07 1.55 3.73
CA CYS A 123 5.34 2.12 2.61
C CYS A 123 4.53 1.06 1.85
N PRO A 124 3.35 1.42 1.25
CA PRO A 124 2.52 0.45 0.52
C PRO A 124 2.77 0.43 -0.98
N GLN A 125 3.51 1.39 -1.58
CA GLN A 125 3.48 1.66 -3.02
C GLN A 125 4.79 1.41 -3.77
N ARG A 126 5.95 1.61 -3.12
CA ARG A 126 7.27 1.53 -3.78
C ARG A 126 7.99 0.20 -3.51
N ASP A 127 9.17 0.02 -4.02
CA ASP A 127 9.99 -1.21 -3.95
C ASP A 127 10.71 -1.43 -2.61
N GLU A 128 10.15 -0.99 -1.53
CA GLU A 128 10.61 -1.21 -0.16
C GLU A 128 9.67 -2.18 0.57
N ARG A 129 8.60 -1.71 1.17
CA ARG A 129 7.52 -2.50 1.80
C ARG A 129 8.05 -3.52 2.81
N MET A 130 8.95 -3.06 3.66
CA MET A 130 9.62 -3.90 4.64
C MET A 130 9.17 -3.52 6.05
N GLY A 131 9.25 -4.49 6.97
CA GLY A 131 9.00 -4.27 8.40
C GLY A 131 10.20 -3.61 9.06
N TRP A 132 10.36 -2.30 8.94
CA TRP A 132 11.42 -1.53 9.56
C TRP A 132 11.18 -1.40 11.06
N SER A 133 12.14 -1.85 11.87
CA SER A 133 12.03 -1.83 13.34
C SER A 133 12.00 -0.42 13.91
N GLY A 134 12.75 0.51 13.34
CA GLY A 134 12.75 1.92 13.74
C GLY A 134 11.41 2.59 13.51
N ASP A 135 10.82 2.42 12.32
CA ASP A 135 9.48 2.92 11.98
C ASP A 135 8.42 2.33 12.92
N ALA A 136 8.46 1.01 13.11
CA ALA A 136 7.54 0.31 14.02
C ALA A 136 7.66 0.83 15.46
N GLN A 137 8.89 1.03 15.97
CA GLN A 137 9.14 1.56 17.30
C GLN A 137 8.51 2.93 17.52
N ILE A 138 8.68 3.84 16.57
CA ILE A 138 8.14 5.20 16.68
C ILE A 138 6.60 5.18 16.61
N PHE A 139 6.04 4.36 15.74
CA PHE A 139 4.60 4.38 15.46
C PHE A 139 3.77 3.49 16.38
N CYS A 140 4.35 2.51 17.08
CA CYS A 140 3.60 1.50 17.86
C CYS A 140 2.66 2.13 18.92
N GLY A 141 3.08 3.21 19.58
CA GLY A 141 2.23 3.94 20.54
C GLY A 141 1.00 4.55 19.88
N THR A 142 1.19 5.21 18.74
CA THR A 142 0.08 5.77 17.93
C THR A 142 -0.84 4.67 17.43
N ALA A 143 -0.28 3.57 16.94
CA ALA A 143 -1.05 2.44 16.46
C ALA A 143 -1.96 1.83 17.55
N ALA A 144 -1.47 1.75 18.78
CA ALA A 144 -2.23 1.22 19.92
C ALA A 144 -3.41 2.11 20.37
N TYR A 145 -3.37 3.42 20.05
CA TYR A 145 -4.50 4.30 20.28
C TYR A 145 -5.63 4.11 19.25
N ASN A 146 -5.29 3.65 18.05
CA ASN A 146 -6.25 3.48 16.95
C ASN A 146 -6.90 2.10 16.96
N MET A 147 -6.09 1.05 17.17
CA MET A 147 -6.52 -0.35 16.98
C MET A 147 -5.93 -1.28 18.02
N ASP A 148 -6.56 -2.44 18.23
CA ASP A 148 -5.98 -3.52 19.04
C ASP A 148 -4.82 -4.20 18.29
N VAL A 149 -3.64 -3.68 18.47
CA VAL A 149 -2.41 -4.12 17.81
C VAL A 149 -1.64 -5.22 18.56
N ARG A 150 -2.19 -5.75 19.65
CA ARG A 150 -1.48 -6.72 20.52
C ARG A 150 -1.00 -7.95 19.76
N GLN A 151 -1.87 -8.59 19.00
CA GLN A 151 -1.50 -9.79 18.23
C GLN A 151 -0.60 -9.44 17.05
N PHE A 152 -0.85 -8.33 16.40
CA PHE A 152 -0.04 -7.85 15.28
C PHE A 152 1.42 -7.62 15.68
N PHE A 153 1.65 -6.88 16.76
CA PHE A 153 3.00 -6.65 17.27
C PHE A 153 3.62 -7.88 17.93
N ALA A 154 2.82 -8.77 18.57
CA ALA A 154 3.35 -10.04 19.06
C ALA A 154 3.94 -10.88 17.92
N GLN A 155 3.25 -10.98 16.79
CA GLN A 155 3.76 -11.65 15.59
C GLN A 155 5.00 -10.95 15.04
N TYR A 156 5.01 -9.62 14.99
CA TYR A 156 6.18 -8.87 14.51
C TYR A 156 7.41 -9.04 15.41
N VAL A 157 7.24 -9.07 16.74
CA VAL A 157 8.33 -9.37 17.69
C VAL A 157 8.88 -10.78 17.48
N MET A 158 8.03 -11.77 17.16
CA MET A 158 8.51 -13.10 16.79
C MET A 158 9.38 -13.05 15.54
N ALA A 159 8.94 -12.32 14.51
CA ALA A 159 9.74 -12.16 13.29
C ALA A 159 11.08 -11.44 13.56
N LEU A 160 11.12 -10.46 14.46
CA LEU A 160 12.37 -9.83 14.92
C LEU A 160 13.29 -10.85 15.61
N ASN A 161 12.76 -11.67 16.52
CA ASN A 161 13.52 -12.71 17.22
C ASN A 161 14.09 -13.76 16.26
N ASP A 162 13.31 -14.15 15.24
CA ASP A 162 13.76 -15.10 14.22
C ASP A 162 14.91 -14.53 13.34
N CYS A 163 15.05 -13.21 13.30
CA CYS A 163 16.10 -12.50 12.57
C CYS A 163 17.27 -12.04 13.48
N GLN A 164 17.24 -12.34 14.78
CA GLN A 164 18.29 -11.93 15.70
C GLN A 164 19.63 -12.53 15.32
N LEU A 165 20.68 -11.71 15.32
CA LEU A 165 22.04 -12.14 14.98
C LEU A 165 22.70 -12.89 16.15
N ASP A 166 23.72 -13.69 15.85
CA ASP A 166 24.46 -14.49 16.84
C ASP A 166 25.08 -13.64 17.97
N ASN A 167 25.37 -12.38 17.70
CA ASN A 167 25.89 -11.43 18.68
C ASN A 167 24.79 -10.78 19.55
N GLY A 168 23.52 -11.17 19.34
CA GLY A 168 22.37 -10.66 20.07
C GLY A 168 21.75 -9.38 19.50
N ALA A 169 22.33 -8.79 18.45
CA ALA A 169 21.73 -7.61 17.80
C ALA A 169 20.50 -8.00 16.98
N TYR A 170 19.52 -7.11 16.95
CA TYR A 170 18.36 -7.22 16.04
C TYR A 170 18.68 -6.59 14.69
N THR A 171 18.04 -7.09 13.65
CA THR A 171 18.12 -6.51 12.32
C THR A 171 17.25 -5.27 12.20
N ASP A 172 17.59 -4.36 11.28
CA ASP A 172 16.78 -3.17 11.02
C ASP A 172 15.42 -3.51 10.41
N VAL A 173 15.33 -4.66 9.74
CA VAL A 173 14.14 -5.14 9.03
C VAL A 173 13.80 -6.56 9.46
N ALA A 174 12.51 -6.83 9.70
CA ALA A 174 11.98 -8.18 9.94
C ALA A 174 10.60 -8.36 9.28
N PRO A 175 10.31 -9.55 8.68
CA PRO A 175 11.28 -10.61 8.39
C PRO A 175 12.27 -10.19 7.31
N GLY A 176 13.48 -10.68 7.37
CA GLY A 176 14.51 -10.39 6.37
C GLY A 176 15.91 -10.79 6.83
N ASN A 177 16.82 -10.79 5.89
CA ASN A 177 18.23 -11.11 6.12
C ASN A 177 19.13 -9.86 6.03
N GLN A 178 18.57 -8.68 6.18
CA GLN A 178 19.36 -7.46 6.15
C GLN A 178 20.18 -7.38 7.44
N ARG A 179 21.49 -7.36 7.26
CA ARG A 179 22.43 -7.21 8.36
C ARG A 179 22.26 -5.81 8.96
N ALA A 180 22.30 -5.75 10.29
CA ALA A 180 22.53 -4.48 10.96
C ALA A 180 23.79 -3.82 10.37
N ALA A 181 23.67 -2.56 9.95
CA ALA A 181 24.78 -1.81 9.41
C ALA A 181 25.81 -1.47 10.49
#